data_f9bbf2e8f3867f013077a282ba0be4e8
#
_entry.id   f9bbf2e8f3867f013077a282ba0be4e8
#
_cell.length_a   1.000
_cell.length_b   1.000
_cell.length_c   1.000
_cell.angle_alpha   90.00
_cell.angle_beta   90.00
_cell.angle_gamma   90.00
#
_symmetry.space_group_name_H-M   'P 1'
#
loop_
_entity.id
_entity.type
_entity.pdbx_description
1 polymer ?
#
loop_
_entity_poly.entity_id
_entity_poly.type
_entity_poly.pdbx_seq_one_letter_code
_entity_poly.pdbx_strand_id
1 'polypeptide(L)'
;MSTFIWGKIKLNKKTIIDNFQRKNILVYFSYEKNDLFLCDLEENEIYFNIACGYDEMVNLSSYKMNYLNCDEHYFSINASKKTNDLQPYFEKLFSRILDLQDVIEEIFNNENVERITYYHTDDGNENSIDDYKSVDWELAEFAEKFFAEILKNKGFTPTIKVVFNKNL
;
A
#
# COMPACT_ATOMS: atom_id res chain seq x y z
N MET A 1 5.53 15.08 -0.84
CA MET A 1 5.47 13.69 -1.30
C MET A 1 4.20 13.04 -0.79
N SER A 2 3.49 12.37 -1.64
CA SER A 2 2.25 11.68 -1.27
C SER A 2 2.39 10.19 -1.55
N THR A 3 1.80 9.40 -0.67
CA THR A 3 1.66 7.97 -0.90
C THR A 3 0.44 7.74 -1.79
N PHE A 4 0.61 6.91 -2.79
CA PHE A 4 -0.47 6.61 -3.71
C PHE A 4 -0.68 5.10 -3.79
N ILE A 5 -1.88 4.68 -3.42
CA ILE A 5 -2.26 3.26 -3.36
C ILE A 5 -3.50 3.07 -4.23
N TRP A 6 -3.38 2.22 -5.22
CA TRP A 6 -4.47 1.94 -6.14
C TRP A 6 -4.37 0.51 -6.66
N GLY A 7 -5.35 0.10 -7.39
CA GLY A 7 -5.29 -1.19 -8.05
C GLY A 7 -6.58 -1.59 -8.71
N LYS A 8 -6.69 -2.86 -9.01
CA LYS A 8 -7.85 -3.46 -9.64
C LYS A 8 -8.29 -4.69 -8.89
N ILE A 9 -9.59 -4.92 -8.89
CA ILE A 9 -10.18 -6.11 -8.30
C ILE A 9 -10.89 -6.87 -9.40
N LYS A 10 -10.55 -8.15 -9.54
CA LYS A 10 -11.29 -9.07 -10.42
C LYS A 10 -12.46 -9.63 -9.63
N LEU A 11 -13.65 -9.49 -10.19
CA LEU A 11 -14.88 -9.96 -9.59
C LEU A 11 -15.37 -11.21 -10.30
N ASN A 12 -16.06 -12.09 -9.58
CA ASN A 12 -16.65 -13.29 -10.19
C ASN A 12 -17.91 -12.97 -11.02
N LYS A 13 -18.49 -11.79 -10.80
CA LYS A 13 -19.60 -11.25 -11.58
C LYS A 13 -19.57 -9.74 -11.49
N LYS A 14 -20.15 -9.06 -12.47
CA LYS A 14 -20.27 -7.60 -12.40
C LYS A 14 -21.22 -7.24 -11.26
N THR A 15 -20.71 -6.51 -10.30
CA THR A 15 -21.48 -6.10 -9.12
C THR A 15 -20.94 -4.76 -8.63
N ILE A 16 -21.70 -4.14 -7.75
CA ILE A 16 -21.32 -2.90 -7.09
C ILE A 16 -20.71 -3.28 -5.75
N ILE A 17 -19.55 -2.70 -5.48
CA ILE A 17 -18.92 -2.81 -4.17
C ILE A 17 -18.96 -1.42 -3.54
N ASP A 18 -19.47 -1.34 -2.33
CA ASP A 18 -19.58 -0.08 -1.62
C ASP A 18 -18.24 0.39 -1.12
N ASN A 19 -18.02 1.69 -1.22
CA ASN A 19 -16.90 2.34 -0.57
C ASN A 19 -17.01 2.12 0.94
N PHE A 20 -15.88 2.01 1.62
CA PHE A 20 -15.91 1.83 3.06
C PHE A 20 -14.74 2.55 3.73
N GLN A 21 -14.83 2.67 5.04
CA GLN A 21 -13.79 3.25 5.86
C GLN A 21 -13.48 2.30 7.02
N ARG A 22 -12.20 2.16 7.31
CA ARG A 22 -11.73 1.40 8.46
C ARG A 22 -10.51 2.10 9.03
N LYS A 23 -10.56 2.48 10.31
CA LYS A 23 -9.43 3.12 11.01
C LYS A 23 -8.82 4.29 10.25
N ASN A 24 -9.61 5.24 9.82
CA ASN A 24 -9.17 6.40 9.04
C ASN A 24 -8.62 6.07 7.63
N ILE A 25 -8.76 4.85 7.20
CA ILE A 25 -8.40 4.45 5.84
C ILE A 25 -9.67 4.35 5.03
N LEU A 26 -9.74 5.12 3.94
CA LEU A 26 -10.89 5.17 3.06
C LEU A 26 -10.60 4.34 1.82
N VAL A 27 -11.55 3.51 1.41
CA VAL A 27 -11.43 2.70 0.21
C VAL A 27 -12.53 3.09 -0.75
N TYR A 28 -12.13 3.50 -1.94
CA TYR A 28 -13.02 3.92 -3.01
C TYR A 28 -12.96 2.93 -4.15
N PHE A 29 -14.11 2.64 -4.73
CA PHE A 29 -14.22 1.76 -5.90
C PHE A 29 -14.81 2.55 -7.06
N SER A 30 -14.30 2.33 -8.27
CA SER A 30 -14.78 3.03 -9.45
C SER A 30 -14.54 2.22 -10.71
N TYR A 31 -15.48 2.31 -11.65
CA TYR A 31 -15.30 1.79 -13.00
C TYR A 31 -14.68 2.82 -13.95
N GLU A 32 -14.52 4.06 -13.49
CA GLU A 32 -13.98 5.14 -14.32
C GLU A 32 -12.47 5.25 -14.17
N LYS A 33 -11.78 5.28 -15.30
CA LYS A 33 -10.34 5.49 -15.31
C LYS A 33 -10.04 6.97 -15.08
N ASN A 34 -9.02 7.22 -14.27
CA ASN A 34 -8.46 8.57 -14.11
C ASN A 34 -6.95 8.52 -14.37
N ASP A 35 -6.29 9.69 -14.33
CA ASP A 35 -4.87 9.79 -14.68
C ASP A 35 -3.94 9.03 -13.73
N LEU A 36 -4.44 8.66 -12.57
CA LEU A 36 -3.65 7.93 -11.57
C LEU A 36 -3.66 6.42 -11.81
N PHE A 37 -4.63 5.92 -12.57
CA PHE A 37 -4.76 4.51 -12.87
C PHE A 37 -4.04 4.22 -14.19
N LEU A 38 -2.90 3.56 -14.11
CA LEU A 38 -1.99 3.41 -15.25
C LEU A 38 -2.30 2.25 -16.17
N CYS A 39 -3.40 1.57 -15.97
CA CYS A 39 -3.82 0.48 -16.86
C CYS A 39 -5.34 0.43 -16.97
N ASP A 40 -5.83 -0.23 -18.01
CA ASP A 40 -7.25 -0.37 -18.27
C ASP A 40 -7.85 -1.53 -17.48
N LEU A 41 -9.16 -1.49 -17.28
CA LEU A 41 -9.91 -2.61 -16.71
C LEU A 41 -10.13 -3.69 -17.76
N GLU A 42 -9.98 -4.94 -17.33
CA GLU A 42 -10.43 -6.09 -18.09
C GLU A 42 -11.89 -6.39 -17.70
N GLU A 43 -12.46 -7.41 -18.34
CA GLU A 43 -13.82 -7.82 -18.03
C GLU A 43 -13.96 -8.19 -16.55
N ASN A 44 -15.02 -7.73 -15.91
CA ASN A 44 -15.31 -7.95 -14.49
C ASN A 44 -14.27 -7.39 -13.53
N GLU A 45 -13.55 -6.37 -13.94
CA GLU A 45 -12.66 -5.65 -13.05
C GLU A 45 -13.24 -4.31 -12.63
N ILE A 46 -12.84 -3.85 -11.46
CA ILE A 46 -13.14 -2.51 -10.94
C ILE A 46 -11.87 -1.95 -10.32
N TYR A 47 -11.67 -0.64 -10.47
CA TYR A 47 -10.57 0.03 -9.79
C TYR A 47 -10.88 0.21 -8.32
N PHE A 48 -9.84 0.19 -7.51
CA PHE A 48 -9.91 0.73 -6.17
C PHE A 48 -8.78 1.72 -5.95
N ASN A 49 -9.01 2.63 -5.02
CA ASN A 49 -7.93 3.44 -4.52
C ASN A 49 -8.10 3.57 -2.99
N ILE A 50 -6.98 3.60 -2.30
CA ILE A 50 -6.95 3.67 -0.85
C ILE A 50 -6.40 5.03 -0.45
N ALA A 51 -7.23 5.77 0.28
CA ALA A 51 -6.87 7.06 0.82
C ALA A 51 -7.01 6.98 2.33
N CYS A 52 -5.94 7.19 3.05
CA CYS A 52 -6.04 7.30 4.50
C CYS A 52 -6.76 8.59 4.85
N GLY A 53 -7.39 8.67 5.99
CA GLY A 53 -7.83 9.95 6.52
C GLY A 53 -6.64 10.88 6.50
N TYR A 54 -6.88 12.16 6.32
CA TYR A 54 -5.83 13.12 6.04
C TYR A 54 -4.57 12.91 6.89
N ASP A 55 -4.76 12.83 8.20
CA ASP A 55 -3.63 12.66 9.11
C ASP A 55 -2.94 11.32 9.00
N GLU A 56 -3.69 10.27 8.72
CA GLU A 56 -3.13 8.92 8.60
C GLU A 56 -2.36 8.74 7.30
N MET A 57 -2.85 9.31 6.22
CA MET A 57 -2.12 9.28 4.95
C MET A 57 -0.80 10.03 5.08
N VAL A 58 -0.86 11.23 5.63
CA VAL A 58 0.31 12.02 5.91
C VAL A 58 1.26 11.25 6.82
N ASN A 59 0.72 10.57 7.83
CA ASN A 59 1.54 9.84 8.77
C ASN A 59 2.22 8.61 8.17
N LEU A 60 1.56 7.90 7.28
CA LEU A 60 2.23 6.77 6.63
C LEU A 60 3.42 7.24 5.79
N SER A 61 3.22 8.30 5.04
CA SER A 61 4.26 8.88 4.20
C SER A 61 5.18 9.82 4.98
N SER A 62 4.62 10.74 5.75
CA SER A 62 5.40 11.75 6.46
C SER A 62 6.09 11.21 7.70
N TYR A 63 5.60 10.13 8.26
CA TYR A 63 6.30 9.45 9.34
C TYR A 63 7.68 9.03 8.87
N LYS A 64 7.72 8.43 7.71
CA LYS A 64 8.97 8.15 7.03
C LYS A 64 9.74 9.44 6.75
N MET A 65 9.04 10.42 6.17
CA MET A 65 9.65 11.68 5.79
C MET A 65 10.23 12.46 6.97
N ASN A 66 9.48 12.53 8.04
CA ASN A 66 9.89 13.30 9.22
C ASN A 66 10.95 12.60 10.04
N TYR A 67 11.15 11.32 9.81
CA TYR A 67 11.99 10.56 10.67
C TYR A 67 13.11 9.84 9.93
N LEU A 68 12.77 8.97 9.02
CA LEU A 68 13.75 8.14 8.33
C LEU A 68 14.35 8.84 7.13
N ASN A 69 13.61 9.75 6.56
CA ASN A 69 13.96 10.39 5.31
C ASN A 69 14.63 11.75 5.49
N CYS A 70 14.81 12.17 6.70
CA CYS A 70 15.52 13.43 6.90
C CYS A 70 16.86 13.38 6.23
N ASP A 71 17.51 12.28 6.34
CA ASP A 71 18.53 11.90 5.42
C ASP A 71 18.87 10.43 5.60
N GLU A 72 19.38 9.86 4.56
CA GLU A 72 19.82 8.50 4.48
C GLU A 72 20.94 8.21 5.49
N HIS A 73 21.81 9.18 5.65
CA HIS A 73 22.92 9.06 6.59
C HIS A 73 22.43 8.99 8.03
N TYR A 74 21.47 9.82 8.37
CA TYR A 74 20.85 9.80 9.69
C TYR A 74 20.26 8.43 10.01
N PHE A 75 19.48 7.89 9.08
CA PHE A 75 18.88 6.57 9.27
C PHE A 75 19.94 5.49 9.46
N SER A 76 20.96 5.47 8.62
CA SER A 76 22.01 4.46 8.69
C SER A 76 22.77 4.49 10.01
N ILE A 77 23.13 5.67 10.46
CA ILE A 77 23.85 5.82 11.72
C ILE A 77 22.98 5.45 12.92
N ASN A 78 21.77 5.94 12.96
CA ASN A 78 20.90 5.72 14.10
C ASN A 78 20.40 4.29 14.16
N ALA A 79 20.10 3.68 13.03
CA ALA A 79 19.68 2.27 13.00
C ALA A 79 20.78 1.34 13.50
N SER A 80 22.03 1.64 13.20
CA SER A 80 23.15 0.78 13.63
C SER A 80 23.56 1.01 15.08
N LYS A 81 23.41 2.21 15.60
CA LYS A 81 23.93 2.56 16.91
C LYS A 81 22.89 2.62 18.02
N LYS A 82 21.65 2.94 17.69
CA LYS A 82 20.60 3.22 18.66
C LYS A 82 19.27 2.62 18.26
N THR A 83 19.27 1.34 17.97
CA THR A 83 18.06 0.63 17.57
C THR A 83 16.92 0.84 18.59
N ASN A 84 17.26 0.90 19.88
CA ASN A 84 16.26 1.07 20.91
C ASN A 84 15.58 2.45 20.85
N ASP A 85 16.31 3.48 20.44
CA ASP A 85 15.74 4.83 20.30
C ASP A 85 14.77 4.90 19.11
N LEU A 86 14.96 4.05 18.11
CA LEU A 86 14.13 3.99 16.92
C LEU A 86 12.91 3.08 17.10
N GLN A 87 12.94 2.22 18.11
CA GLN A 87 11.92 1.19 18.30
C GLN A 87 10.48 1.73 18.31
N PRO A 88 10.16 2.82 19.05
CA PRO A 88 8.79 3.33 19.07
C PRO A 88 8.31 3.77 17.67
N TYR A 89 9.21 4.27 16.86
CA TYR A 89 8.86 4.71 15.51
C TYR A 89 8.62 3.53 14.59
N PHE A 90 9.43 2.50 14.70
CA PHE A 90 9.26 1.28 13.93
C PHE A 90 7.96 0.58 14.31
N GLU A 91 7.64 0.50 15.58
CA GLU A 91 6.39 -0.10 16.06
C GLU A 91 5.18 0.65 15.52
N LYS A 92 5.23 1.97 15.55
CA LYS A 92 4.14 2.80 15.05
C LYS A 92 3.97 2.67 13.54
N LEU A 93 5.07 2.68 12.80
CA LEU A 93 5.04 2.49 11.35
C LEU A 93 4.49 1.10 11.00
N PHE A 94 4.97 0.08 11.67
CA PHE A 94 4.50 -1.28 11.44
C PHE A 94 3.01 -1.43 11.75
N SER A 95 2.55 -0.80 12.83
CA SER A 95 1.13 -0.80 13.18
C SER A 95 0.26 -0.20 12.06
N ARG A 96 0.72 0.86 11.42
CA ARG A 96 0.00 1.47 10.29
C ARG A 96 -0.02 0.58 9.07
N ILE A 97 1.07 -0.13 8.83
CA ILE A 97 1.14 -1.09 7.73
C ILE A 97 0.22 -2.28 8.02
N LEU A 98 0.10 -2.70 9.28
CA LEU A 98 -0.87 -3.73 9.67
C LEU A 98 -2.31 -3.27 9.43
N ASP A 99 -2.62 -2.01 9.73
CA ASP A 99 -3.94 -1.46 9.44
C ASP A 99 -4.23 -1.50 7.94
N LEU A 100 -3.23 -1.21 7.12
CA LEU A 100 -3.36 -1.31 5.67
C LEU A 100 -3.58 -2.76 5.23
N GLN A 101 -2.84 -3.70 5.80
CA GLN A 101 -3.06 -5.13 5.53
C GLN A 101 -4.48 -5.55 5.89
N ASP A 102 -5.00 -5.11 7.03
CA ASP A 102 -6.37 -5.41 7.46
C ASP A 102 -7.40 -4.91 6.45
N VAL A 103 -7.17 -3.73 5.89
CA VAL A 103 -8.05 -3.16 4.86
C VAL A 103 -8.01 -4.01 3.58
N ILE A 104 -6.83 -4.42 3.16
CA ILE A 104 -6.69 -5.29 1.98
C ILE A 104 -7.38 -6.63 2.23
N GLU A 105 -7.22 -7.18 3.42
CA GLU A 105 -7.89 -8.43 3.80
C GLU A 105 -9.41 -8.30 3.78
N GLU A 106 -9.94 -7.16 4.21
CA GLU A 106 -11.39 -6.92 4.15
C GLU A 106 -11.91 -6.92 2.72
N ILE A 107 -11.18 -6.27 1.81
CA ILE A 107 -11.51 -6.32 0.37
C ILE A 107 -11.44 -7.77 -0.13
N PHE A 108 -10.37 -8.45 0.20
CA PHE A 108 -10.10 -9.81 -0.27
C PHE A 108 -11.15 -10.80 0.22
N ASN A 109 -11.69 -10.59 1.40
CA ASN A 109 -12.69 -11.49 2.01
C ASN A 109 -14.10 -11.29 1.45
N ASN A 110 -14.33 -10.28 0.62
CA ASN A 110 -15.61 -10.15 -0.08
C ASN A 110 -15.80 -11.36 -1.00
N GLU A 111 -16.95 -11.99 -0.90
CA GLU A 111 -17.24 -13.22 -1.63
C GLU A 111 -17.17 -13.09 -3.16
N ASN A 112 -17.37 -11.88 -3.66
CA ASN A 112 -17.36 -11.60 -5.09
C ASN A 112 -15.97 -11.31 -5.64
N VAL A 113 -14.97 -11.16 -4.77
CA VAL A 113 -13.59 -10.84 -5.17
C VAL A 113 -12.81 -12.13 -5.41
N GLU A 114 -12.21 -12.23 -6.59
CA GLU A 114 -11.37 -13.36 -6.97
C GLU A 114 -9.89 -13.04 -6.88
N ARG A 115 -9.52 -11.79 -7.19
CA ARG A 115 -8.13 -11.38 -7.25
C ARG A 115 -8.01 -9.89 -6.99
N ILE A 116 -6.98 -9.50 -6.28
CA ILE A 116 -6.60 -8.10 -6.10
C ILE A 116 -5.25 -7.89 -6.75
N THR A 117 -5.15 -6.87 -7.61
CA THR A 117 -3.88 -6.39 -8.11
C THR A 117 -3.60 -5.06 -7.44
N TYR A 118 -2.62 -5.03 -6.57
CA TYR A 118 -2.32 -3.92 -5.68
C TYR A 118 -1.06 -3.19 -6.15
N TYR A 119 -1.14 -1.87 -6.22
CA TYR A 119 -0.02 -1.01 -6.58
C TYR A 119 0.23 0.02 -5.50
N HIS A 120 1.48 0.21 -5.15
CA HIS A 120 1.88 1.16 -4.12
C HIS A 120 3.08 1.95 -4.61
N THR A 121 2.99 3.27 -4.51
CA THR A 121 4.12 4.16 -4.77
C THR A 121 4.08 5.32 -3.80
N ASP A 122 5.22 5.93 -3.58
CA ASP A 122 5.36 6.95 -2.54
C ASP A 122 5.32 8.37 -3.07
N ASP A 123 5.69 8.62 -4.30
CA ASP A 123 5.79 10.00 -4.77
C ASP A 123 4.95 10.32 -6.02
N GLY A 124 4.35 9.32 -6.61
CA GLY A 124 3.48 9.53 -7.76
C GLY A 124 4.20 9.93 -9.05
N ASN A 125 5.50 9.74 -9.11
CA ASN A 125 6.27 10.06 -10.30
C ASN A 125 6.28 8.95 -11.34
N GLU A 126 5.68 7.82 -11.03
CA GLU A 126 5.59 6.70 -11.93
C GLU A 126 4.60 7.03 -13.04
N ASN A 127 5.08 7.02 -14.28
CA ASN A 127 4.29 7.32 -15.47
C ASN A 127 3.91 6.06 -16.24
N SER A 128 4.41 4.90 -15.84
CA SER A 128 4.19 3.63 -16.50
C SER A 128 3.96 2.52 -15.50
N ILE A 129 3.12 1.57 -15.89
CA ILE A 129 2.89 0.37 -15.09
C ILE A 129 4.18 -0.43 -14.89
N ASP A 130 5.13 -0.30 -15.79
CA ASP A 130 6.41 -1.01 -15.72
C ASP A 130 7.35 -0.45 -14.66
N ASP A 131 7.05 0.72 -14.11
CA ASP A 131 7.84 1.29 -13.03
C ASP A 131 7.63 0.56 -11.70
N TYR A 132 6.58 -0.24 -11.59
CA TYR A 132 6.27 -1.00 -10.40
C TYR A 132 6.98 -2.35 -10.42
N LYS A 133 7.74 -2.61 -9.37
CA LYS A 133 8.41 -3.91 -9.20
C LYS A 133 7.39 -4.95 -8.73
N SER A 134 7.25 -6.04 -9.46
CA SER A 134 6.38 -7.14 -9.04
C SER A 134 7.04 -7.93 -7.93
N VAL A 135 6.29 -8.16 -6.85
CA VAL A 135 6.74 -8.96 -5.72
C VAL A 135 5.72 -10.07 -5.49
N ASP A 136 6.22 -11.21 -5.03
CA ASP A 136 5.42 -12.40 -4.79
C ASP A 136 5.21 -12.56 -3.27
N TRP A 137 4.29 -11.77 -2.74
CA TRP A 137 3.96 -11.80 -1.33
C TRP A 137 2.59 -12.41 -1.11
N GLU A 138 2.45 -13.20 -0.07
CA GLU A 138 1.16 -13.61 0.40
C GLU A 138 0.53 -12.52 1.24
N LEU A 139 -0.81 -12.44 1.25
CA LEU A 139 -1.50 -11.38 1.98
C LEU A 139 -1.19 -11.42 3.47
N ALA A 140 -1.09 -12.60 4.05
CA ALA A 140 -0.78 -12.74 5.48
C ALA A 140 0.60 -12.21 5.86
N GLU A 141 1.53 -12.11 4.92
CA GLU A 141 2.89 -11.59 5.17
C GLU A 141 3.10 -10.18 4.62
N PHE A 142 2.05 -9.55 4.13
CA PHE A 142 2.16 -8.22 3.50
C PHE A 142 2.85 -7.20 4.40
N ALA A 143 2.39 -7.07 5.64
CA ALA A 143 2.92 -6.06 6.55
C ALA A 143 4.41 -6.29 6.84
N GLU A 144 4.80 -7.53 7.09
CA GLU A 144 6.19 -7.85 7.39
C GLU A 144 7.10 -7.60 6.19
N LYS A 145 6.67 -8.03 5.02
CA LYS A 145 7.44 -7.86 3.79
C LYS A 145 7.56 -6.39 3.41
N PHE A 146 6.46 -5.65 3.53
CA PHE A 146 6.44 -4.22 3.23
C PHE A 146 7.37 -3.45 4.18
N PHE A 147 7.29 -3.75 5.46
CA PHE A 147 8.15 -3.13 6.46
C PHE A 147 9.63 -3.44 6.19
N ALA A 148 9.95 -4.69 5.83
CA ALA A 148 11.31 -5.07 5.48
C ALA A 148 11.82 -4.29 4.27
N GLU A 149 10.96 -4.05 3.26
CA GLU A 149 11.34 -3.24 2.11
C GLU A 149 11.61 -1.78 2.50
N ILE A 150 10.83 -1.22 3.42
CA ILE A 150 11.09 0.13 3.92
C ILE A 150 12.45 0.21 4.59
N LEU A 151 12.78 -0.75 5.43
CA LEU A 151 14.06 -0.78 6.11
C LEU A 151 15.21 -0.95 5.11
N LYS A 152 15.04 -1.81 4.14
CA LYS A 152 16.02 -2.05 3.10
C LYS A 152 16.24 -0.84 2.22
N ASN A 153 15.21 -0.05 1.99
CA ASN A 153 15.25 1.16 1.18
C ASN A 153 15.50 2.42 2.01
N LYS A 154 16.07 2.26 3.19
CA LYS A 154 16.49 3.37 4.07
C LYS A 154 15.34 4.31 4.44
N GLY A 155 14.17 3.74 4.67
CA GLY A 155 12.99 4.46 5.10
C GLY A 155 12.04 4.87 3.99
N PHE A 156 12.36 4.62 2.74
CA PHE A 156 11.45 4.91 1.63
C PHE A 156 10.55 3.72 1.37
N THR A 157 9.26 3.99 1.15
CA THR A 157 8.34 2.94 0.74
C THR A 157 8.67 2.47 -0.67
N PRO A 158 8.49 1.19 -0.96
CA PRO A 158 8.78 0.67 -2.29
C PRO A 158 7.70 1.04 -3.30
N THR A 159 8.08 1.09 -4.58
CA THR A 159 7.15 1.13 -5.69
C THR A 159 6.94 -0.29 -6.15
N ILE A 160 5.80 -0.87 -5.79
CA ILE A 160 5.57 -2.31 -5.95
C ILE A 160 4.20 -2.64 -6.52
N LYS A 161 4.13 -3.80 -7.13
CA LYS A 161 2.90 -4.45 -7.55
C LYS A 161 2.80 -5.81 -6.86
N VAL A 162 1.67 -6.08 -6.24
CA VAL A 162 1.40 -7.38 -5.61
C VAL A 162 0.08 -7.91 -6.14
N VAL A 163 0.02 -9.19 -6.42
CA VAL A 163 -1.22 -9.84 -6.85
C VAL A 163 -1.62 -10.86 -5.80
N PHE A 164 -2.84 -10.74 -5.29
CA PHE A 164 -3.43 -11.69 -4.35
C PHE A 164 -4.55 -12.45 -5.03
N ASN A 165 -4.41 -13.75 -5.16
CA ASN A 165 -5.40 -14.64 -5.78
C ASN A 165 -6.04 -15.55 -4.74
N LYS A 166 -7.37 -15.70 -4.82
CA LYS A 166 -8.09 -16.65 -3.99
C LYS A 166 -8.02 -18.08 -4.51
N ASN A 167 -8.03 -18.18 -5.83
CA ASN A 167 -8.16 -19.49 -6.46
C ASN A 167 -6.82 -19.88 -7.07
N LEU A 168 -6.33 -20.96 -6.63
CA LEU A 168 -5.12 -21.56 -7.13
C LEU A 168 -5.41 -22.86 -7.81
#